data_c8431ac049795302d1823f6422c0592a
#
_entry.id   c8431ac049795302d1823f6422c0592a
#
_cell.length_a   1.000
_cell.length_b   1.000
_cell.length_c   1.000
_cell.angle_alpha   90.00
_cell.angle_beta   90.00
_cell.angle_gamma   90.00
#
_symmetry.space_group_name_H-M   'P 1'
#
loop_
_entity.id
_entity.type
_entity.pdbx_description
1 polymer ?
#
loop_
_entity_poly.entity_id
_entity_poly.type
_entity_poly.pdbx_seq_one_letter_code
_entity_poly.pdbx_strand_id
1 'polypeptide(L)'
;WHAPMTIFALQANKDVYVEKPMSHNVHEGRIAVELAHKNKRIVQHGTQNRASGGHADRAALAASGKLGKLLISRGLCYKGRGSIGFKPHKEPPKDLDFNLWLGPAPEQPYHENLVHYNWHWFWDFGNGDIGNQGVHEMDKARWFCPGATLPLKVFAIGGRFGYKDQAQTANTQIVFYDYGPDKPMIIFEVRGLRTNTHLREVIGNMINFAACTVTARGHFFPRGSDKGEEAPTADGKLNGPGGIFDNFIHCVRNRAPEQLHANVLEAHYSSALCHLGNISYRLGQEVPFSKQSKALGDNKDVVETFDRMVDHLKLAGVKLEETNYILGRVLNVDPQREKIIGDDQANRLLTRDYRA
;
A
#
# COMPACT_ATOMS: atom_id res chain seq x y z
N TRP A 1 -7.71 14.85 -3.81
CA TRP A 1 -7.43 16.16 -3.22
C TRP A 1 -6.39 16.17 -2.10
N HIS A 2 -6.00 15.01 -1.48
CA HIS A 2 -5.10 15.00 -0.32
C HIS A 2 -3.78 15.75 -0.58
N ALA A 3 -3.05 15.39 -1.64
CA ALA A 3 -1.77 16.04 -1.92
C ALA A 3 -1.92 17.49 -2.37
N PRO A 4 -2.79 17.86 -3.33
CA PRO A 4 -2.98 19.27 -3.70
C PRO A 4 -3.33 20.16 -2.49
N MET A 5 -4.27 19.74 -1.64
CA MET A 5 -4.65 20.50 -0.44
C MET A 5 -3.48 20.61 0.55
N THR A 6 -2.70 19.54 0.73
CA THR A 6 -1.49 19.56 1.57
C THR A 6 -0.48 20.56 1.03
N ILE A 7 -0.22 20.53 -0.30
CA ILE A 7 0.72 21.43 -0.96
C ILE A 7 0.29 22.90 -0.82
N PHE A 8 -0.99 23.22 -1.08
CA PHE A 8 -1.52 24.58 -0.92
C PHE A 8 -1.44 25.08 0.52
N ALA A 9 -1.75 24.22 1.50
CA ALA A 9 -1.62 24.56 2.90
C ALA A 9 -0.16 24.84 3.30
N LEU A 10 0.78 24.01 2.82
CA LEU A 10 2.21 24.20 3.05
C LEU A 10 2.73 25.50 2.40
N GLN A 11 2.28 25.83 1.20
CA GLN A 11 2.60 27.12 0.53
C GLN A 11 2.06 28.30 1.32
N ALA A 12 0.90 28.14 1.97
CA ALA A 12 0.30 29.12 2.87
C ALA A 12 0.88 29.08 4.30
N ASN A 13 2.02 28.38 4.50
CA ASN A 13 2.70 28.24 5.79
C ASN A 13 1.84 27.63 6.91
N LYS A 14 0.96 26.67 6.58
CA LYS A 14 0.14 25.94 7.55
C LYS A 14 0.76 24.60 7.89
N ASP A 15 0.54 24.13 9.13
CA ASP A 15 0.76 22.75 9.53
C ASP A 15 -0.42 21.89 9.09
N VAL A 16 -0.22 20.62 8.79
CA VAL A 16 -1.23 19.78 8.11
C VAL A 16 -1.36 18.41 8.78
N TYR A 17 -2.58 18.03 9.09
CA TYR A 17 -2.95 16.62 9.25
C TYR A 17 -3.63 16.16 7.96
N VAL A 18 -3.06 15.17 7.27
CA VAL A 18 -3.58 14.69 6.00
C VAL A 18 -4.02 13.23 6.12
N GLU A 19 -5.22 12.91 5.61
CA GLU A 19 -5.71 11.55 5.55
C GLU A 19 -4.95 10.69 4.52
N LYS A 20 -5.05 9.40 4.73
CA LYS A 20 -4.42 8.37 3.88
C LYS A 20 -5.27 8.06 2.61
N PRO A 21 -4.64 7.71 1.49
CA PRO A 21 -3.22 7.86 1.21
C PRO A 21 -2.85 9.34 1.02
N MET A 22 -1.65 9.72 1.43
CA MET A 22 -1.22 11.12 1.38
C MET A 22 -1.20 11.68 -0.05
N SER A 23 -0.89 10.84 -1.03
CA SER A 23 -0.75 11.24 -2.43
C SER A 23 -1.46 10.26 -3.37
N HIS A 24 -1.77 10.73 -4.57
CA HIS A 24 -2.31 9.90 -5.65
C HIS A 24 -1.21 9.31 -6.54
N ASN A 25 -0.03 9.90 -6.54
CA ASN A 25 1.16 9.44 -7.26
C ASN A 25 2.44 9.76 -6.48
N VAL A 26 3.60 9.25 -6.96
CA VAL A 26 4.89 9.42 -6.27
C VAL A 26 5.35 10.87 -6.25
N HIS A 27 5.18 11.57 -7.37
CA HIS A 27 5.63 12.96 -7.52
C HIS A 27 4.93 13.92 -6.55
N GLU A 28 3.61 13.81 -6.40
CA GLU A 28 2.83 14.60 -5.42
C GLU A 28 3.35 14.40 -3.99
N GLY A 29 3.61 13.15 -3.62
CA GLY A 29 4.14 12.84 -2.29
C GLY A 29 5.50 13.48 -2.04
N ARG A 30 6.41 13.45 -3.04
CA ARG A 30 7.73 14.06 -2.94
C ARG A 30 7.65 15.58 -2.80
N ILE A 31 6.80 16.25 -3.58
CA ILE A 31 6.58 17.70 -3.45
C ILE A 31 6.11 18.07 -2.04
N ALA A 32 5.18 17.30 -1.47
CA ALA A 32 4.70 17.55 -0.10
C ALA A 32 5.83 17.44 0.94
N VAL A 33 6.73 16.45 0.80
CA VAL A 33 7.91 16.27 1.67
C VAL A 33 8.83 17.50 1.55
N GLU A 34 9.18 17.89 0.33
CA GLU A 34 10.10 19.00 0.06
C GLU A 34 9.56 20.33 0.62
N LEU A 35 8.26 20.60 0.40
CA LEU A 35 7.62 21.83 0.91
C LEU A 35 7.50 21.82 2.44
N ALA A 36 7.18 20.69 3.06
CA ALA A 36 7.15 20.57 4.51
C ALA A 36 8.50 20.88 5.14
N HIS A 37 9.58 20.33 4.59
CA HIS A 37 10.95 20.60 5.06
C HIS A 37 11.37 22.04 4.78
N LYS A 38 11.18 22.55 3.55
CA LYS A 38 11.55 23.93 3.17
C LYS A 38 10.87 24.96 4.05
N ASN A 39 9.57 24.77 4.31
CA ASN A 39 8.77 25.72 5.09
C ASN A 39 8.78 25.42 6.60
N LYS A 40 9.50 24.37 7.03
CA LYS A 40 9.58 23.92 8.44
C LYS A 40 8.18 23.71 9.04
N ARG A 41 7.28 23.05 8.28
CA ARG A 41 5.91 22.75 8.71
C ARG A 41 5.77 21.34 9.23
N ILE A 42 4.86 21.18 10.19
CA ILE A 42 4.50 19.88 10.76
C ILE A 42 3.48 19.23 9.85
N VAL A 43 3.75 18.03 9.35
CA VAL A 43 2.81 17.25 8.56
C VAL A 43 2.70 15.85 9.13
N GLN A 44 1.50 15.50 9.61
CA GLN A 44 1.15 14.18 10.15
C GLN A 44 0.22 13.46 9.19
N HIS A 45 0.50 12.20 8.94
CA HIS A 45 -0.31 11.32 8.08
C HIS A 45 -1.30 10.50 8.90
N GLY A 46 -2.49 10.26 8.34
CA GLY A 46 -3.55 9.46 8.94
C GLY A 46 -3.29 7.94 8.98
N THR A 47 -2.06 7.51 9.25
CA THR A 47 -1.71 6.11 9.52
C THR A 47 -1.66 5.86 11.03
N GLN A 48 -2.84 5.78 11.66
CA GLN A 48 -3.04 5.74 13.11
C GLN A 48 -2.28 4.59 13.79
N ASN A 49 -2.00 3.50 13.06
CA ASN A 49 -1.24 2.36 13.58
C ASN A 49 0.17 2.72 14.07
N ARG A 50 0.75 3.83 13.58
CA ARG A 50 2.05 4.36 14.03
C ARG A 50 2.02 4.89 15.47
N ALA A 51 0.85 5.16 16.03
CA ALA A 51 0.66 5.56 17.42
C ALA A 51 0.40 4.36 18.36
N SER A 52 0.60 3.12 17.91
CA SER A 52 0.40 1.90 18.71
C SER A 52 1.70 1.39 19.31
N GLY A 53 1.78 1.33 20.63
CA GLY A 53 2.93 0.74 21.35
C GLY A 53 3.16 -0.74 20.96
N GLY A 54 2.10 -1.51 20.75
CA GLY A 54 2.22 -2.91 20.31
C GLY A 54 2.86 -3.03 18.92
N HIS A 55 2.57 -2.11 17.97
CA HIS A 55 3.23 -2.12 16.68
C HIS A 55 4.68 -1.61 16.77
N ALA A 56 4.97 -0.62 17.64
CA ALA A 56 6.34 -0.21 17.92
C ALA A 56 7.17 -1.36 18.46
N ASP A 57 6.58 -2.17 19.37
CA ASP A 57 7.20 -3.37 19.90
C ASP A 57 7.50 -4.41 18.81
N ARG A 58 6.56 -4.65 17.87
CA ARG A 58 6.80 -5.53 16.71
C ARG A 58 7.90 -5.01 15.78
N ALA A 59 7.99 -3.71 15.56
CA ALA A 59 9.06 -3.11 14.79
C ALA A 59 10.43 -3.28 15.47
N ALA A 60 10.49 -3.06 16.79
CA ALA A 60 11.69 -3.29 17.60
C ALA A 60 12.09 -4.77 17.59
N LEU A 61 11.13 -5.69 17.70
CA LEU A 61 11.38 -7.14 17.63
C LEU A 61 11.96 -7.52 16.25
N ALA A 62 11.41 -6.99 15.16
CA ALA A 62 11.91 -7.22 13.81
C ALA A 62 13.36 -6.75 13.63
N ALA A 63 13.72 -5.63 14.26
CA ALA A 63 15.06 -5.05 14.18
C ALA A 63 16.08 -5.71 15.14
N SER A 64 15.60 -6.41 16.16
CA SER A 64 16.45 -6.86 17.29
C SER A 64 17.38 -8.03 16.96
N GLY A 65 17.10 -8.79 15.89
CA GLY A 65 17.80 -10.04 15.59
C GLY A 65 17.48 -11.22 16.55
N LYS A 66 16.67 -11.04 17.59
CA LYS A 66 16.35 -12.07 18.59
C LYS A 66 15.72 -13.34 18.02
N LEU A 67 14.97 -13.22 16.93
CA LEU A 67 14.31 -14.34 16.24
C LEU A 67 15.08 -14.81 14.99
N GLY A 68 16.32 -14.40 14.83
CA GLY A 68 17.17 -14.72 13.69
C GLY A 68 16.95 -13.81 12.49
N LYS A 69 17.35 -14.26 11.30
CA LYS A 69 17.30 -13.47 10.06
C LYS A 69 15.84 -13.21 9.66
N LEU A 70 15.48 -11.94 9.56
CA LEU A 70 14.24 -11.50 8.93
C LEU A 70 14.32 -11.71 7.42
N LEU A 71 13.34 -12.42 6.86
CA LEU A 71 13.27 -12.73 5.44
C LEU A 71 12.23 -11.87 4.72
N ILE A 72 11.02 -11.78 5.29
CA ILE A 72 9.90 -11.08 4.67
C ILE A 72 9.12 -10.29 5.73
N SER A 73 8.79 -9.05 5.41
CA SER A 73 7.71 -8.31 6.05
C SER A 73 6.49 -8.32 5.15
N ARG A 74 5.36 -8.84 5.64
CA ARG A 74 4.16 -9.07 4.83
C ARG A 74 3.00 -8.18 5.27
N GLY A 75 2.32 -7.55 4.30
CA GLY A 75 1.06 -6.84 4.51
C GLY A 75 -0.10 -7.58 3.86
N LEU A 76 -1.21 -7.73 4.56
CA LEU A 76 -2.42 -8.41 4.10
C LEU A 76 -3.61 -7.45 4.14
N CYS A 77 -4.26 -7.28 2.99
CA CYS A 77 -5.53 -6.59 2.84
C CYS A 77 -6.57 -7.58 2.29
N TYR A 78 -7.05 -8.49 3.13
CA TYR A 78 -8.07 -9.48 2.79
C TYR A 78 -9.43 -8.90 3.18
N LYS A 79 -9.93 -7.99 2.34
CA LYS A 79 -11.17 -7.26 2.59
C LYS A 79 -12.16 -7.51 1.47
N GLY A 80 -13.19 -8.30 1.78
CA GLY A 80 -14.25 -8.63 0.81
C GLY A 80 -14.87 -7.39 0.17
N ARG A 81 -14.94 -7.39 -1.17
CA ARG A 81 -15.54 -6.34 -1.99
C ARG A 81 -16.52 -6.97 -2.97
N GLY A 82 -17.72 -6.41 -3.03
CA GLY A 82 -18.69 -6.79 -4.06
C GLY A 82 -18.44 -6.07 -5.37
N SER A 83 -19.13 -6.52 -6.42
CA SER A 83 -19.21 -5.79 -7.69
C SER A 83 -19.90 -4.43 -7.47
N ILE A 84 -19.36 -3.40 -8.10
CA ILE A 84 -20.00 -2.07 -8.14
C ILE A 84 -20.99 -1.94 -9.33
N GLY A 85 -21.11 -2.98 -10.15
CA GLY A 85 -21.96 -2.98 -11.35
C GLY A 85 -21.53 -1.95 -12.40
N PHE A 86 -22.42 -1.67 -13.32
CA PHE A 86 -22.27 -0.63 -14.34
C PHE A 86 -23.32 0.45 -14.13
N LYS A 87 -22.92 1.70 -14.14
CA LYS A 87 -23.76 2.88 -14.03
C LYS A 87 -23.62 3.73 -15.29
N PRO A 88 -24.73 4.13 -15.94
CA PRO A 88 -24.67 5.00 -17.12
C PRO A 88 -24.19 6.40 -16.75
N HIS A 89 -23.64 7.09 -17.72
CA HIS A 89 -23.37 8.51 -17.59
C HIS A 89 -24.69 9.28 -17.45
N LYS A 90 -24.69 10.29 -16.60
CA LYS A 90 -25.82 11.20 -16.39
C LYS A 90 -25.37 12.55 -15.86
N GLU A 91 -26.26 13.50 -15.78
CA GLU A 91 -25.99 14.77 -15.10
C GLU A 91 -25.68 14.54 -13.60
N PRO A 92 -24.69 15.24 -13.05
CA PRO A 92 -24.42 15.19 -11.62
C PRO A 92 -25.62 15.72 -10.81
N PRO A 93 -25.79 15.28 -9.55
CA PRO A 93 -26.76 15.87 -8.64
C PRO A 93 -26.59 17.38 -8.52
N LYS A 94 -27.68 18.13 -8.38
CA LYS A 94 -27.67 19.61 -8.35
C LYS A 94 -26.88 20.21 -7.17
N ASP A 95 -26.75 19.46 -6.09
CA ASP A 95 -26.03 19.80 -4.86
C ASP A 95 -24.57 19.34 -4.88
N LEU A 96 -24.11 18.72 -5.98
CA LEU A 96 -22.72 18.30 -6.19
C LEU A 96 -22.01 19.23 -7.19
N ASP A 97 -21.07 20.04 -6.75
CA ASP A 97 -20.10 20.67 -7.65
C ASP A 97 -19.13 19.60 -8.16
N PHE A 98 -19.54 18.95 -9.28
CA PHE A 98 -18.75 17.85 -9.85
C PHE A 98 -17.42 18.34 -10.44
N ASN A 99 -17.34 19.57 -10.91
CA ASN A 99 -16.11 20.17 -11.39
C ASN A 99 -15.07 20.32 -10.27
N LEU A 100 -15.51 20.83 -9.12
CA LEU A 100 -14.66 20.89 -7.91
C LEU A 100 -14.31 19.50 -7.40
N TRP A 101 -15.27 18.54 -7.45
CA TRP A 101 -15.02 17.15 -7.03
C TRP A 101 -13.94 16.48 -7.89
N LEU A 102 -13.98 16.63 -9.21
CA LEU A 102 -12.95 16.12 -10.13
C LEU A 102 -11.55 16.62 -9.74
N GLY A 103 -11.45 17.84 -9.27
CA GLY A 103 -10.18 18.42 -8.87
C GLY A 103 -9.15 18.39 -10.00
N PRO A 104 -7.93 17.90 -9.75
CA PRO A 104 -6.88 17.82 -10.75
C PRO A 104 -7.03 16.63 -11.73
N ALA A 105 -8.07 15.80 -11.58
CA ALA A 105 -8.32 14.68 -12.49
C ALA A 105 -8.79 15.16 -13.87
N PRO A 106 -8.59 14.38 -14.93
CA PRO A 106 -9.12 14.68 -16.25
C PRO A 106 -10.64 14.90 -16.22
N GLU A 107 -11.12 15.79 -17.07
CA GLU A 107 -12.55 15.97 -17.27
C GLU A 107 -13.19 14.70 -17.82
N GLN A 108 -14.28 14.29 -17.23
CA GLN A 108 -15.02 13.09 -17.59
C GLN A 108 -16.49 13.18 -17.19
N PRO A 109 -17.39 12.44 -17.87
CA PRO A 109 -18.80 12.40 -17.53
C PRO A 109 -19.03 11.80 -16.13
N TYR A 110 -20.04 12.34 -15.44
CA TYR A 110 -20.47 11.80 -14.16
C TYR A 110 -21.22 10.47 -14.31
N HIS A 111 -20.96 9.56 -13.39
CA HIS A 111 -21.77 8.37 -13.10
C HIS A 111 -21.75 8.04 -11.61
N GLU A 112 -22.80 7.37 -11.11
CA GLU A 112 -23.00 7.13 -9.66
C GLU A 112 -21.88 6.31 -8.99
N ASN A 113 -21.09 5.56 -9.74
CA ASN A 113 -19.93 4.84 -9.20
C ASN A 113 -18.77 5.76 -8.80
N LEU A 114 -18.76 7.05 -9.18
CA LEU A 114 -17.71 7.97 -8.74
C LEU A 114 -17.96 8.48 -7.31
N VAL A 115 -19.19 8.88 -7.00
CA VAL A 115 -19.52 9.52 -5.72
C VAL A 115 -20.53 8.65 -4.97
N HIS A 116 -20.32 8.32 -3.68
CA HIS A 116 -19.37 8.91 -2.75
C HIS A 116 -18.14 8.03 -2.46
N TYR A 117 -18.18 6.70 -2.73
CA TYR A 117 -17.17 5.77 -2.23
C TYR A 117 -16.37 5.04 -3.31
N ASN A 118 -17.02 4.66 -4.42
CA ASN A 118 -16.41 3.76 -5.38
C ASN A 118 -15.33 4.41 -6.26
N TRP A 119 -15.09 5.71 -6.13
CA TRP A 119 -13.95 6.40 -6.74
C TRP A 119 -12.60 5.70 -6.45
N HIS A 120 -12.49 4.99 -5.35
CA HIS A 120 -11.31 4.21 -4.99
C HIS A 120 -10.87 3.22 -6.08
N TRP A 121 -11.82 2.78 -6.91
CA TRP A 121 -11.62 1.75 -7.92
C TRP A 121 -11.37 2.29 -9.33
N PHE A 122 -11.22 3.59 -9.51
CA PHE A 122 -10.92 4.27 -10.77
C PHE A 122 -9.55 4.92 -10.69
N TRP A 123 -8.69 4.68 -11.71
CA TRP A 123 -7.30 5.14 -11.70
C TRP A 123 -7.13 6.65 -11.61
N ASP A 124 -8.10 7.43 -12.08
CA ASP A 124 -8.04 8.89 -12.01
C ASP A 124 -8.23 9.45 -10.60
N PHE A 125 -8.80 8.68 -9.69
CA PHE A 125 -9.15 9.14 -8.35
C PHE A 125 -8.56 8.31 -7.23
N GLY A 126 -8.45 6.99 -7.44
CA GLY A 126 -8.06 6.04 -6.41
C GLY A 126 -6.93 5.10 -6.84
N ASN A 127 -6.46 4.34 -5.88
CA ASN A 127 -5.34 3.41 -6.03
C ASN A 127 -5.75 1.95 -5.77
N GLY A 128 -7.04 1.64 -5.78
CA GLY A 128 -7.53 0.31 -5.40
C GLY A 128 -7.37 0.01 -3.92
N ASP A 129 -7.60 -1.23 -3.51
CA ASP A 129 -7.47 -1.60 -2.10
C ASP A 129 -6.03 -1.53 -1.58
N ILE A 130 -5.02 -1.66 -2.43
CA ILE A 130 -3.62 -1.48 -2.01
C ILE A 130 -3.36 -0.07 -1.46
N GLY A 131 -3.97 0.97 -2.05
CA GLY A 131 -3.86 2.36 -1.58
C GLY A 131 -4.99 2.80 -0.65
N ASN A 132 -6.12 2.07 -0.61
CA ASN A 132 -7.24 2.40 0.27
C ASN A 132 -7.06 1.80 1.67
N GLN A 133 -7.50 0.56 1.90
CA GLN A 133 -7.25 -0.13 3.18
C GLN A 133 -5.77 -0.49 3.30
N GLY A 134 -5.19 -0.98 2.23
CA GLY A 134 -3.87 -1.57 2.19
C GLY A 134 -2.73 -0.64 2.58
N VAL A 135 -2.87 0.67 2.43
CA VAL A 135 -1.81 1.61 2.83
C VAL A 135 -1.50 1.56 4.34
N HIS A 136 -2.47 1.19 5.19
CA HIS A 136 -2.23 0.99 6.61
C HIS A 136 -1.34 -0.23 6.88
N GLU A 137 -1.58 -1.32 6.15
CA GLU A 137 -0.80 -2.55 6.25
C GLU A 137 0.54 -2.42 5.50
N MET A 138 0.59 -1.65 4.43
CA MET A 138 1.84 -1.30 3.73
C MET A 138 2.77 -0.48 4.63
N ASP A 139 2.23 0.50 5.32
CA ASP A 139 2.97 1.33 6.26
C ASP A 139 3.58 0.49 7.40
N LYS A 140 2.81 -0.43 7.98
CA LYS A 140 3.32 -1.36 8.99
C LYS A 140 4.34 -2.35 8.41
N ALA A 141 4.07 -2.92 7.21
CA ALA A 141 5.02 -3.83 6.56
C ALA A 141 6.38 -3.14 6.33
N ARG A 142 6.36 -1.89 5.92
CA ARG A 142 7.57 -1.09 5.77
C ARG A 142 8.23 -0.78 7.12
N TRP A 143 7.46 -0.45 8.16
CA TRP A 143 7.97 -0.20 9.51
C TRP A 143 8.62 -1.45 10.14
N PHE A 144 8.05 -2.64 9.88
CA PHE A 144 8.61 -3.93 10.34
C PHE A 144 9.77 -4.43 9.47
N CYS A 145 10.14 -3.72 8.40
CA CYS A 145 11.27 -3.98 7.55
C CYS A 145 12.35 -2.91 7.82
N PRO A 146 13.33 -3.17 8.72
CA PRO A 146 14.26 -2.16 9.19
C PRO A 146 14.99 -1.44 8.06
N GLY A 147 14.93 -0.10 8.07
CA GLY A 147 15.58 0.75 7.08
C GLY A 147 14.93 0.76 5.69
N ALA A 148 13.74 0.17 5.53
CA ALA A 148 13.04 0.17 4.24
C ALA A 148 12.57 1.58 3.85
N THR A 149 13.05 2.05 2.70
CA THR A 149 12.59 3.25 1.98
C THR A 149 11.90 2.80 0.69
N LEU A 150 12.40 3.20 -0.48
CA LEU A 150 11.96 2.61 -1.76
C LEU A 150 12.81 1.38 -2.10
N PRO A 151 12.23 0.37 -2.76
CA PRO A 151 12.93 -0.87 -3.14
C PRO A 151 13.83 -0.66 -4.36
N LEU A 152 14.67 -1.65 -4.67
CA LEU A 152 15.44 -1.71 -5.91
C LEU A 152 14.62 -2.28 -7.07
N LYS A 153 13.68 -3.20 -6.76
CA LYS A 153 12.78 -3.77 -7.77
C LYS A 153 11.36 -3.91 -7.22
N VAL A 154 10.39 -3.74 -8.12
CA VAL A 154 8.97 -3.97 -7.83
C VAL A 154 8.38 -4.85 -8.93
N PHE A 155 7.56 -5.80 -8.50
CA PHE A 155 6.88 -6.71 -9.39
C PHE A 155 5.50 -7.04 -8.84
N ALA A 156 4.45 -6.94 -9.66
CA ALA A 156 3.08 -7.20 -9.27
C ALA A 156 2.45 -8.32 -10.09
N ILE A 157 1.54 -9.06 -9.47
CA ILE A 157 0.64 -10.01 -10.14
C ILE A 157 -0.77 -9.76 -9.63
N GLY A 158 -1.78 -9.97 -10.48
CA GLY A 158 -3.14 -9.83 -10.01
C GLY A 158 -4.17 -9.74 -11.13
N GLY A 159 -5.35 -9.30 -10.77
CA GLY A 159 -6.45 -9.13 -11.70
C GLY A 159 -7.73 -8.66 -11.02
N ARG A 160 -8.78 -8.56 -11.81
CA ARG A 160 -10.11 -8.35 -11.33
C ARG A 160 -10.95 -9.57 -11.65
N PHE A 161 -11.21 -10.39 -10.65
CA PHE A 161 -11.77 -11.73 -10.77
C PHE A 161 -13.16 -11.85 -10.15
N GLY A 162 -13.86 -12.92 -10.52
CA GLY A 162 -15.14 -13.33 -9.92
C GLY A 162 -16.37 -12.59 -10.43
N TYR A 163 -16.23 -11.40 -10.98
CA TYR A 163 -17.30 -10.59 -11.56
C TYR A 163 -16.75 -9.55 -12.53
N LYS A 164 -17.63 -9.05 -13.41
CA LYS A 164 -17.36 -7.91 -14.29
C LYS A 164 -18.14 -6.70 -13.80
N ASP A 165 -17.49 -5.56 -13.71
CA ASP A 165 -18.07 -4.28 -13.34
C ASP A 165 -17.28 -3.10 -13.93
N GLN A 166 -17.65 -1.89 -13.58
CA GLN A 166 -17.05 -0.66 -14.10
C GLN A 166 -15.69 -0.32 -13.48
N ALA A 167 -15.30 -0.99 -12.38
CA ALA A 167 -14.05 -0.70 -11.69
C ALA A 167 -12.82 -1.14 -12.50
N GLN A 168 -11.74 -0.38 -12.36
CA GLN A 168 -10.51 -0.51 -13.12
C GLN A 168 -9.37 -1.18 -12.34
N THR A 169 -9.37 -1.02 -11.01
CA THR A 169 -8.30 -1.52 -10.16
C THR A 169 -8.43 -3.01 -9.88
N ALA A 170 -7.32 -3.68 -9.59
CA ALA A 170 -7.33 -5.08 -9.17
C ALA A 170 -8.16 -5.28 -7.90
N ASN A 171 -8.92 -6.38 -7.82
CA ASN A 171 -9.52 -6.85 -6.58
C ASN A 171 -8.72 -7.98 -5.92
N THR A 172 -7.77 -8.56 -6.64
CA THR A 172 -6.80 -9.52 -6.12
C THR A 172 -5.44 -9.16 -6.70
N GLN A 173 -4.45 -8.90 -5.83
CA GLN A 173 -3.14 -8.43 -6.24
C GLN A 173 -2.08 -8.88 -5.25
N ILE A 174 -0.91 -9.31 -5.75
CA ILE A 174 0.29 -9.50 -4.96
C ILE A 174 1.34 -8.55 -5.50
N VAL A 175 2.08 -7.91 -4.60
CA VAL A 175 3.22 -7.08 -4.98
C VAL A 175 4.45 -7.49 -4.18
N PHE A 176 5.56 -7.65 -4.86
CA PHE A 176 6.87 -7.98 -4.31
C PHE A 176 7.77 -6.75 -4.41
N TYR A 177 8.39 -6.39 -3.29
CA TYR A 177 9.32 -5.28 -3.19
C TYR A 177 10.68 -5.82 -2.74
N ASP A 178 11.64 -5.81 -3.65
CA ASP A 178 12.99 -6.32 -3.43
C ASP A 178 13.94 -5.18 -3.09
N TYR A 179 14.58 -5.26 -1.93
CA TYR A 179 15.54 -4.29 -1.42
C TYR A 179 17.01 -4.72 -1.61
N GLY A 180 17.22 -5.87 -2.26
CA GLY A 180 18.53 -6.44 -2.54
C GLY A 180 18.86 -7.70 -1.72
N PRO A 181 19.96 -8.39 -2.02
CA PRO A 181 20.22 -9.77 -1.59
C PRO A 181 20.29 -9.98 -0.07
N ASP A 182 20.74 -8.97 0.66
CA ASP A 182 20.94 -9.08 2.12
C ASP A 182 19.84 -8.40 2.95
N LYS A 183 18.81 -7.90 2.28
CA LYS A 183 17.68 -7.21 2.92
C LYS A 183 16.41 -8.06 2.87
N PRO A 184 15.52 -7.92 3.86
CA PRO A 184 14.23 -8.57 3.80
C PRO A 184 13.39 -7.99 2.66
N MET A 185 12.58 -8.85 2.06
CA MET A 185 11.57 -8.47 1.05
C MET A 185 10.31 -7.95 1.75
N ILE A 186 9.61 -7.03 1.13
CA ILE A 186 8.21 -6.76 1.47
C ILE A 186 7.32 -7.47 0.45
N ILE A 187 6.32 -8.22 0.93
CA ILE A 187 5.27 -8.82 0.10
C ILE A 187 3.94 -8.24 0.55
N PHE A 188 3.14 -7.76 -0.40
CA PHE A 188 1.82 -7.23 -0.12
C PHE A 188 0.74 -7.99 -0.86
N GLU A 189 -0.34 -8.38 -0.17
CA GLU A 189 -1.42 -9.18 -0.73
C GLU A 189 -2.78 -8.49 -0.55
N VAL A 190 -3.47 -8.23 -1.66
CA VAL A 190 -4.88 -7.80 -1.69
C VAL A 190 -5.75 -8.99 -2.08
N ARG A 191 -6.81 -9.25 -1.32
CA ARG A 191 -7.83 -10.27 -1.64
C ARG A 191 -9.21 -9.69 -1.40
N GLY A 192 -9.87 -9.28 -2.48
CA GLY A 192 -11.21 -8.68 -2.46
C GLY A 192 -12.35 -9.68 -2.63
N LEU A 193 -12.08 -10.95 -2.90
CA LEU A 193 -13.08 -12.03 -2.95
C LEU A 193 -13.11 -12.79 -1.61
N ARG A 194 -14.05 -13.74 -1.49
CA ARG A 194 -14.12 -14.63 -0.32
C ARG A 194 -12.77 -15.35 -0.15
N THR A 195 -12.20 -15.27 1.05
CA THR A 195 -10.89 -15.84 1.37
C THR A 195 -10.82 -16.36 2.81
N ASN A 196 -9.91 -17.27 3.04
CA ASN A 196 -9.57 -17.74 4.37
C ASN A 196 -8.54 -16.78 5.03
N THR A 197 -8.42 -16.88 6.34
CA THR A 197 -7.33 -16.24 7.09
C THR A 197 -5.98 -16.85 6.74
N HIS A 198 -4.92 -16.09 6.87
CA HIS A 198 -3.55 -16.61 6.83
C HIS A 198 -2.91 -16.40 8.21
N LEU A 199 -2.58 -17.49 8.90
CA LEU A 199 -2.08 -17.47 10.29
C LEU A 199 -2.90 -16.54 11.20
N ARG A 200 -4.24 -16.68 11.17
CA ARG A 200 -5.23 -15.88 11.91
C ARG A 200 -5.34 -14.41 11.49
N GLU A 201 -4.60 -13.97 10.46
CA GLU A 201 -4.69 -12.61 9.92
C GLU A 201 -5.62 -12.55 8.70
N VAL A 202 -6.32 -11.44 8.57
CA VAL A 202 -7.18 -11.06 7.43
C VAL A 202 -6.75 -9.69 6.91
N ILE A 203 -6.87 -8.67 7.76
CA ILE A 203 -6.30 -7.34 7.56
C ILE A 203 -5.23 -7.18 8.63
N GLY A 204 -3.96 -7.26 8.24
CA GLY A 204 -2.89 -7.30 9.22
C GLY A 204 -1.51 -7.45 8.60
N ASN A 205 -0.54 -7.79 9.44
CA ASN A 205 0.84 -7.94 9.01
C ASN A 205 1.50 -9.16 9.63
N MET A 206 2.50 -9.66 8.94
CA MET A 206 3.32 -10.79 9.39
C MET A 206 4.80 -10.47 9.18
N ILE A 207 5.61 -10.88 10.12
CA ILE A 207 7.06 -10.73 10.13
C ILE A 207 7.62 -12.15 10.04
N ASN A 208 8.12 -12.54 8.85
CA ASN A 208 8.60 -13.87 8.58
C ASN A 208 10.11 -13.95 8.80
N PHE A 209 10.52 -14.66 9.83
CA PHE A 209 11.91 -15.00 10.11
C PHE A 209 12.27 -16.37 9.52
N ALA A 210 13.54 -16.74 9.54
CA ALA A 210 13.98 -18.04 9.03
C ALA A 210 13.31 -19.24 9.74
N ALA A 211 13.06 -19.14 11.04
CA ALA A 211 12.51 -20.22 11.87
C ALA A 211 11.06 -20.02 12.32
N CYS A 212 10.49 -18.85 12.15
CA CYS A 212 9.16 -18.54 12.67
C CYS A 212 8.49 -17.36 11.95
N THR A 213 7.22 -17.16 12.23
CA THR A 213 6.44 -15.98 11.82
C THR A 213 5.82 -15.33 13.05
N VAL A 214 5.90 -14.00 13.15
CA VAL A 214 5.20 -13.20 14.16
C VAL A 214 4.15 -12.34 13.47
N THR A 215 2.93 -12.33 13.98
CA THR A 215 1.88 -11.45 13.46
C THR A 215 1.88 -10.10 14.19
N ALA A 216 1.32 -9.07 13.54
CA ALA A 216 1.17 -7.76 14.16
C ALA A 216 0.32 -7.79 15.44
N ARG A 217 -0.58 -8.77 15.58
CA ARG A 217 -1.42 -9.00 16.76
C ARG A 217 -0.69 -9.72 17.91
N GLY A 218 0.56 -10.12 17.69
CA GLY A 218 1.37 -10.74 18.74
C GLY A 218 1.27 -12.26 18.81
N HIS A 219 0.89 -12.94 17.75
CA HIS A 219 0.99 -14.39 17.69
C HIS A 219 2.33 -14.82 17.07
N PHE A 220 2.92 -15.84 17.68
CA PHE A 220 4.14 -16.49 17.20
C PHE A 220 3.80 -17.88 16.64
N PHE A 221 4.30 -18.18 15.45
CA PHE A 221 4.13 -19.46 14.78
C PHE A 221 5.50 -20.03 14.40
N PRO A 222 5.92 -21.18 14.94
CA PRO A 222 7.07 -21.90 14.39
C PRO A 222 6.90 -22.18 12.90
N ARG A 223 7.97 -22.22 12.14
CA ARG A 223 7.90 -22.45 10.70
C ARG A 223 7.24 -23.82 10.40
N GLY A 224 6.23 -23.79 9.52
CA GLY A 224 5.45 -24.98 9.16
C GLY A 224 4.39 -25.40 10.18
N SER A 225 4.14 -24.58 11.21
CA SER A 225 3.08 -24.81 12.21
C SER A 225 1.96 -23.77 12.06
N ASP A 226 0.72 -24.22 12.24
CA ASP A 226 -0.47 -23.38 12.39
C ASP A 226 -0.88 -23.17 13.87
N LYS A 227 -0.13 -23.80 14.80
CA LYS A 227 -0.32 -23.63 16.23
C LYS A 227 0.40 -22.39 16.70
N GLY A 228 -0.39 -21.34 16.97
CA GLY A 228 0.12 -20.05 17.41
C GLY A 228 0.26 -19.97 18.93
N GLU A 229 1.35 -19.39 19.38
CA GLU A 229 1.66 -19.02 20.76
C GLU A 229 1.73 -17.50 20.90
N GLU A 230 1.91 -16.99 22.10
CA GLU A 230 2.17 -15.56 22.31
C GLU A 230 3.59 -15.21 21.84
N ALA A 231 3.71 -14.12 21.08
CA ALA A 231 5.00 -13.68 20.58
C ALA A 231 5.83 -13.03 21.69
N PRO A 232 7.16 -13.19 21.68
CA PRO A 232 8.03 -12.46 22.60
C PRO A 232 7.89 -10.95 22.37
N THR A 233 8.09 -10.19 23.44
CA THR A 233 8.06 -8.73 23.44
C THR A 233 9.46 -8.14 23.17
N ALA A 234 9.46 -6.90 22.70
CA ALA A 234 10.64 -6.06 22.62
C ALA A 234 10.30 -4.71 23.27
N ASP A 235 11.29 -3.87 23.54
CA ASP A 235 11.06 -2.54 24.14
C ASP A 235 10.91 -1.49 23.03
N GLY A 236 9.83 -1.60 22.26
CA GLY A 236 9.51 -0.68 21.18
C GLY A 236 8.96 0.64 21.71
N LYS A 237 9.53 1.77 21.24
CA LYS A 237 9.14 3.10 21.68
C LYS A 237 8.46 3.87 20.55
N LEU A 238 7.46 4.64 20.92
CA LEU A 238 6.85 5.64 20.02
C LEU A 238 7.74 6.89 19.95
N ASN A 239 7.69 7.60 18.83
CA ASN A 239 8.50 8.80 18.61
C ASN A 239 8.12 9.96 19.55
N GLY A 240 6.86 10.02 19.97
CA GLY A 240 6.35 11.11 20.81
C GLY A 240 5.14 10.68 21.64
N PRO A 241 4.57 11.60 22.43
CA PRO A 241 3.44 11.32 23.31
C PRO A 241 2.10 11.29 22.57
N GLY A 242 1.10 10.68 23.22
CA GLY A 242 -0.30 10.72 22.83
C GLY A 242 -0.67 9.79 21.65
N GLY A 243 -1.95 9.78 21.33
CA GLY A 243 -2.47 9.16 20.11
C GLY A 243 -2.14 10.00 18.88
N ILE A 244 -2.55 9.55 17.69
CA ILE A 244 -2.14 10.18 16.42
C ILE A 244 -2.55 11.67 16.33
N PHE A 245 -3.72 12.05 16.84
CA PHE A 245 -4.20 13.44 16.82
C PHE A 245 -3.54 14.29 17.90
N ASP A 246 -3.46 13.78 19.13
CA ASP A 246 -2.80 14.49 20.24
C ASP A 246 -1.32 14.70 19.94
N ASN A 247 -0.67 13.71 19.36
CA ASN A 247 0.71 13.79 18.90
C ASN A 247 0.90 14.89 17.86
N PHE A 248 -0.02 15.03 16.88
CA PHE A 248 0.02 16.13 15.91
C PHE A 248 -0.03 17.49 16.60
N ILE A 249 -1.01 17.68 17.50
CA ILE A 249 -1.15 18.94 18.24
C ILE A 249 0.08 19.23 19.12
N HIS A 250 0.60 18.18 19.78
CA HIS A 250 1.83 18.28 20.57
C HIS A 250 3.01 18.77 19.69
N CYS A 251 3.22 18.14 18.54
CA CYS A 251 4.32 18.49 17.63
C CYS A 251 4.15 19.89 17.02
N VAL A 252 2.92 20.30 16.71
CA VAL A 252 2.64 21.69 16.24
C VAL A 252 2.99 22.72 17.31
N ARG A 253 2.55 22.50 18.56
CA ARG A 253 2.78 23.45 19.68
C ARG A 253 4.26 23.57 20.05
N ASN A 254 4.98 22.45 20.01
CA ASN A 254 6.38 22.39 20.44
C ASN A 254 7.37 22.48 19.27
N ARG A 255 6.88 22.57 18.02
CA ARG A 255 7.70 22.57 16.79
C ARG A 255 8.68 21.39 16.73
N ALA A 256 8.19 20.18 17.08
CA ALA A 256 8.96 18.94 17.24
C ALA A 256 8.62 17.91 16.14
N PRO A 257 9.05 18.12 14.86
CA PRO A 257 8.73 17.21 13.75
C PRO A 257 9.29 15.81 13.93
N GLU A 258 10.39 15.65 14.67
CA GLU A 258 11.03 14.38 14.99
C GLU A 258 10.18 13.50 15.93
N GLN A 259 9.24 14.09 16.66
CA GLN A 259 8.32 13.38 17.56
C GLN A 259 7.03 12.94 16.88
N LEU A 260 6.83 13.25 15.60
CA LEU A 260 5.66 12.78 14.85
C LEU A 260 5.67 11.25 14.74
N HIS A 261 4.53 10.62 15.00
CA HIS A 261 4.39 9.18 14.82
C HIS A 261 4.42 8.78 13.35
N ALA A 262 3.77 9.57 12.49
CA ALA A 262 3.66 9.33 11.05
C ALA A 262 4.00 10.61 10.27
N ASN A 263 5.28 10.98 10.23
CA ASN A 263 5.72 12.19 9.51
C ASN A 263 5.55 12.06 8.00
N VAL A 264 5.66 13.18 7.30
CA VAL A 264 5.42 13.30 5.86
C VAL A 264 6.31 12.40 5.01
N LEU A 265 7.56 12.15 5.41
CA LEU A 265 8.50 11.30 4.68
C LEU A 265 8.10 9.82 4.78
N GLU A 266 7.71 9.37 5.98
CA GLU A 266 7.17 8.04 6.21
C GLU A 266 5.89 7.80 5.41
N ALA A 267 5.00 8.80 5.39
CA ALA A 267 3.78 8.81 4.60
C ALA A 267 4.03 8.68 3.10
N HIS A 268 5.02 9.44 2.60
CA HIS A 268 5.43 9.41 1.20
C HIS A 268 5.92 8.02 0.81
N TYR A 269 6.86 7.43 1.53
CA TYR A 269 7.38 6.10 1.20
C TYR A 269 6.29 5.03 1.22
N SER A 270 5.42 5.03 2.23
CA SER A 270 4.36 4.02 2.32
C SER A 270 3.33 4.16 1.20
N SER A 271 2.98 5.40 0.81
CA SER A 271 2.11 5.66 -0.35
C SER A 271 2.80 5.31 -1.67
N ALA A 272 4.09 5.65 -1.82
CA ALA A 272 4.87 5.35 -3.02
C ALA A 272 4.98 3.85 -3.30
N LEU A 273 5.10 3.00 -2.28
CA LEU A 273 5.07 1.55 -2.45
C LEU A 273 3.73 1.10 -3.09
N CYS A 274 2.59 1.63 -2.63
CA CYS A 274 1.30 1.32 -3.24
C CYS A 274 1.25 1.75 -4.71
N HIS A 275 1.78 2.94 -5.03
CA HIS A 275 1.82 3.45 -6.40
C HIS A 275 2.72 2.60 -7.30
N LEU A 276 3.92 2.25 -6.85
CA LEU A 276 4.86 1.41 -7.61
C LEU A 276 4.27 0.03 -7.91
N GLY A 277 3.57 -0.58 -6.94
CA GLY A 277 2.84 -1.83 -7.15
C GLY A 277 1.77 -1.71 -8.24
N ASN A 278 1.01 -0.63 -8.23
CA ASN A 278 0.00 -0.36 -9.26
C ASN A 278 0.62 -0.05 -10.63
N ILE A 279 1.76 0.64 -10.70
CA ILE A 279 2.47 0.91 -11.96
C ILE A 279 2.92 -0.40 -12.58
N SER A 280 3.55 -1.29 -11.81
CA SER A 280 3.93 -2.62 -12.27
C SER A 280 2.73 -3.38 -12.84
N TYR A 281 1.60 -3.41 -12.11
CA TYR A 281 0.37 -4.06 -12.51
C TYR A 281 -0.21 -3.47 -13.83
N ARG A 282 -0.33 -2.16 -13.91
CA ARG A 282 -0.91 -1.44 -15.06
C ARG A 282 -0.12 -1.61 -16.35
N LEU A 283 1.19 -1.84 -16.25
CA LEU A 283 2.10 -2.06 -17.38
C LEU A 283 2.34 -3.55 -17.67
N GLY A 284 1.60 -4.44 -17.00
CA GLY A 284 1.70 -5.88 -17.16
C GLY A 284 1.03 -6.41 -18.41
N GLN A 285 1.15 -7.72 -18.58
CA GLN A 285 0.56 -8.49 -19.68
C GLN A 285 -0.39 -9.54 -19.14
N GLU A 286 -1.46 -9.82 -19.86
CA GLU A 286 -2.35 -10.94 -19.57
C GLU A 286 -1.67 -12.27 -19.84
N VAL A 287 -1.70 -13.16 -18.84
CA VAL A 287 -1.10 -14.51 -18.91
C VAL A 287 -2.10 -15.52 -18.36
N PRO A 288 -2.33 -16.66 -19.05
CA PRO A 288 -3.19 -17.71 -18.54
C PRO A 288 -2.59 -18.40 -17.32
N PHE A 289 -3.43 -18.79 -16.35
CA PHE A 289 -2.99 -19.51 -15.14
C PHE A 289 -2.34 -20.87 -15.44
N SER A 290 -2.60 -21.46 -16.61
CA SER A 290 -1.97 -22.73 -17.05
C SER A 290 -0.45 -22.62 -17.30
N LYS A 291 0.08 -21.38 -17.40
CA LYS A 291 1.51 -21.13 -17.59
C LYS A 291 2.07 -20.51 -16.31
N GLN A 292 2.78 -21.29 -15.50
CA GLN A 292 3.65 -20.73 -14.48
C GLN A 292 4.73 -19.88 -15.16
N SER A 293 4.73 -18.61 -14.86
CA SER A 293 5.68 -17.67 -15.47
C SER A 293 7.07 -17.86 -14.89
N LYS A 294 8.09 -17.97 -15.74
CA LYS A 294 9.50 -17.87 -15.35
C LYS A 294 9.82 -16.55 -14.61
N ALA A 295 8.95 -15.52 -14.75
CA ALA A 295 9.08 -14.26 -14.05
C ALA A 295 8.91 -14.37 -12.53
N LEU A 296 8.29 -15.44 -12.01
CA LEU A 296 8.23 -15.74 -10.57
C LEU A 296 9.60 -16.15 -10.01
N GLY A 297 10.54 -16.58 -10.87
CA GLY A 297 11.84 -17.08 -10.45
C GLY A 297 11.75 -18.34 -9.58
N ASP A 298 12.85 -18.64 -8.90
CA ASP A 298 12.98 -19.82 -8.03
C ASP A 298 12.81 -19.48 -6.53
N ASN A 299 12.40 -18.26 -6.21
CA ASN A 299 12.18 -17.87 -4.82
C ASN A 299 10.94 -18.58 -4.27
N LYS A 300 11.16 -19.49 -3.31
CA LYS A 300 10.09 -20.32 -2.72
C LYS A 300 8.96 -19.50 -2.10
N ASP A 301 9.27 -18.39 -1.46
CA ASP A 301 8.26 -17.55 -0.80
C ASP A 301 7.38 -16.79 -1.83
N VAL A 302 7.97 -16.44 -3.00
CA VAL A 302 7.23 -15.86 -4.12
C VAL A 302 6.28 -16.90 -4.72
N VAL A 303 6.77 -18.11 -4.99
CA VAL A 303 5.98 -19.21 -5.54
C VAL A 303 4.86 -19.59 -4.57
N GLU A 304 5.15 -19.81 -3.29
CA GLU A 304 4.13 -20.10 -2.27
C GLU A 304 3.05 -19.01 -2.20
N THR A 305 3.44 -17.73 -2.29
CA THR A 305 2.47 -16.63 -2.26
C THR A 305 1.56 -16.66 -3.48
N PHE A 306 2.10 -16.99 -4.65
CA PHE A 306 1.30 -17.19 -5.87
C PHE A 306 0.35 -18.37 -5.73
N ASP A 307 0.83 -19.51 -5.24
CA ASP A 307 0.01 -20.71 -5.03
C ASP A 307 -1.16 -20.42 -4.08
N ARG A 308 -0.92 -19.67 -3.00
CA ARG A 308 -1.98 -19.22 -2.09
C ARG A 308 -2.98 -18.27 -2.77
N MET A 309 -2.56 -17.47 -3.77
CA MET A 309 -3.50 -16.67 -4.58
C MET A 309 -4.34 -17.59 -5.47
N VAL A 310 -3.75 -18.60 -6.08
CA VAL A 310 -4.45 -19.62 -6.89
C VAL A 310 -5.53 -20.30 -6.04
N ASP A 311 -5.18 -20.75 -4.83
CA ASP A 311 -6.12 -21.38 -3.92
C ASP A 311 -7.26 -20.45 -3.46
N HIS A 312 -6.93 -19.18 -3.21
CA HIS A 312 -7.92 -18.15 -2.91
C HIS A 312 -8.94 -17.98 -4.06
N LEU A 313 -8.45 -17.92 -5.30
CA LEU A 313 -9.33 -17.75 -6.46
C LEU A 313 -10.20 -18.99 -6.69
N LYS A 314 -9.67 -20.20 -6.53
CA LYS A 314 -10.45 -21.46 -6.56
C LYS A 314 -11.54 -21.46 -5.49
N LEU A 315 -11.18 -21.10 -4.24
CA LEU A 315 -12.14 -20.98 -3.13
C LEU A 315 -13.26 -20.00 -3.43
N ALA A 316 -12.96 -18.92 -4.16
CA ALA A 316 -13.92 -17.92 -4.60
C ALA A 316 -14.73 -18.36 -5.84
N GLY A 317 -14.52 -19.54 -6.38
CA GLY A 317 -15.25 -20.10 -7.54
C GLY A 317 -14.76 -19.59 -8.89
N VAL A 318 -13.55 -19.00 -8.96
CA VAL A 318 -12.99 -18.54 -10.24
C VAL A 318 -12.47 -19.76 -11.04
N LYS A 319 -12.93 -19.89 -12.29
CA LYS A 319 -12.48 -20.91 -13.22
C LYS A 319 -11.14 -20.50 -13.83
N LEU A 320 -10.05 -21.01 -13.28
CA LEU A 320 -8.70 -20.60 -13.66
C LEU A 320 -8.31 -20.99 -15.08
N GLU A 321 -8.87 -22.08 -15.59
CA GLU A 321 -8.68 -22.55 -16.97
C GLU A 321 -9.25 -21.62 -18.04
N GLU A 322 -10.23 -20.79 -17.66
CA GLU A 322 -10.88 -19.79 -18.52
C GLU A 322 -10.44 -18.35 -18.19
N THR A 323 -9.47 -18.19 -17.29
CA THR A 323 -9.13 -16.88 -16.71
C THR A 323 -7.66 -16.56 -16.91
N ASN A 324 -7.37 -15.32 -17.27
CA ASN A 324 -6.02 -14.76 -17.30
C ASN A 324 -5.77 -13.91 -16.05
N TYR A 325 -4.50 -13.78 -15.66
CA TYR A 325 -4.06 -12.79 -14.69
C TYR A 325 -3.09 -11.80 -15.34
N ILE A 326 -2.91 -10.66 -14.73
CA ILE A 326 -1.90 -9.70 -15.14
C ILE A 326 -0.57 -10.09 -14.49
N LEU A 327 0.41 -10.40 -15.32
CA LEU A 327 1.81 -10.49 -14.95
C LEU A 327 2.41 -9.11 -15.13
N GLY A 328 2.63 -8.41 -14.02
CA GLY A 328 3.13 -7.04 -14.01
C GLY A 328 4.52 -6.91 -14.60
N ARG A 329 4.86 -5.70 -15.04
CA ARG A 329 6.21 -5.39 -15.50
C ARG A 329 7.15 -5.28 -14.31
N VAL A 330 8.32 -5.90 -14.39
CA VAL A 330 9.38 -5.69 -13.39
C VAL A 330 9.91 -4.26 -13.52
N LEU A 331 9.80 -3.49 -12.45
CA LEU A 331 10.30 -2.12 -12.36
C LEU A 331 11.64 -2.13 -11.63
N ASN A 332 12.70 -1.66 -12.28
CA ASN A 332 13.98 -1.39 -11.62
C ASN A 332 13.96 0.06 -11.15
N VAL A 333 14.04 0.26 -9.84
CA VAL A 333 13.86 1.57 -9.19
C VAL A 333 15.22 2.14 -8.80
N ASP A 334 15.41 3.44 -9.02
CA ASP A 334 16.44 4.25 -8.37
C ASP A 334 15.82 4.89 -7.10
N PRO A 335 16.09 4.36 -5.90
CA PRO A 335 15.46 4.83 -4.67
C PRO A 335 15.84 6.27 -4.29
N GLN A 336 16.99 6.77 -4.76
CA GLN A 336 17.47 8.11 -4.43
C GLN A 336 16.83 9.16 -5.33
N ARG A 337 16.66 8.85 -6.61
CA ARG A 337 16.02 9.73 -7.60
C ARG A 337 14.53 9.53 -7.70
N GLU A 338 14.00 8.47 -7.09
CA GLU A 338 12.58 8.06 -7.19
C GLU A 338 12.11 7.91 -8.63
N LYS A 339 12.92 7.24 -9.45
CA LYS A 339 12.68 7.00 -10.88
C LYS A 339 12.79 5.52 -11.22
N ILE A 340 12.12 5.13 -12.30
CA ILE A 340 12.26 3.79 -12.88
C ILE A 340 13.37 3.83 -13.92
N ILE A 341 14.37 2.97 -13.72
CA ILE A 341 15.55 2.92 -14.57
C ILE A 341 15.17 2.31 -15.93
N GLY A 342 15.42 3.07 -17.01
CA GLY A 342 15.25 2.58 -18.39
C GLY A 342 13.81 2.35 -18.84
N ASP A 343 12.78 2.90 -18.13
CA ASP A 343 11.38 2.74 -18.50
C ASP A 343 10.62 4.09 -18.45
N ASP A 344 10.56 4.77 -19.61
CA ASP A 344 9.89 6.06 -19.72
C ASP A 344 8.37 5.94 -19.54
N GLN A 345 7.76 4.81 -19.91
CA GLN A 345 6.34 4.59 -19.74
C GLN A 345 6.00 4.47 -18.24
N ALA A 346 6.81 3.76 -17.48
CA ALA A 346 6.65 3.67 -16.03
C ALA A 346 6.92 5.03 -15.34
N ASN A 347 7.92 5.77 -15.81
CA ASN A 347 8.23 7.11 -15.29
C ASN A 347 7.08 8.11 -15.51
N ARG A 348 6.35 8.03 -16.63
CA ARG A 348 5.14 8.86 -16.84
C ARG A 348 4.04 8.58 -15.81
N LEU A 349 3.96 7.35 -15.29
CA LEU A 349 2.97 6.97 -14.27
C LEU A 349 3.40 7.34 -12.84
N LEU A 350 4.63 7.82 -12.61
CA LEU A 350 5.03 8.40 -11.32
C LEU A 350 4.39 9.76 -11.04
N THR A 351 3.81 10.37 -12.05
CA THR A 351 3.00 11.59 -12.02
C THR A 351 1.75 11.41 -12.86
N ARG A 352 1.05 12.46 -13.19
CA ARG A 352 -0.11 12.49 -14.08
C ARG A 352 -0.19 13.82 -14.83
N ASP A 353 -1.00 13.87 -15.87
CA ASP A 353 -1.43 15.14 -16.46
C ASP A 353 -2.48 15.77 -15.54
N TYR A 354 -2.24 17.00 -15.14
CA TYR A 354 -3.13 17.75 -14.27
C TYR A 354 -4.05 18.63 -15.11
N ARG A 355 -5.32 18.62 -14.78
CA ARG A 355 -6.27 19.56 -15.35
C ARG A 355 -5.95 20.97 -14.85
N ALA A 356 -6.00 21.95 -15.75
CA ALA A 356 -5.77 23.36 -15.45
C ALA A 356 -6.86 23.96 -14.53
#